data_0ff5771c15ebe0f286ac8daccf7c7c91
#
_entry.id   0ff5771c15ebe0f286ac8daccf7c7c91
#
_cell.length_a   1.000
_cell.length_b   1.000
_cell.length_c   1.000
_cell.angle_alpha   90.00
_cell.angle_beta   90.00
_cell.angle_gamma   90.00
#
_symmetry.space_group_name_H-M   'P 1'
#
loop_
_entity.id
_entity.type
_entity.pdbx_description
1 polymer ?
#
loop_
_entity_poly.entity_id
_entity_poly.type
_entity_poly.pdbx_seq_one_letter_code
_entity_poly.pdbx_strand_id
1 'polypeptide(L)'
;MSVGLYRYNRDIEDRNCELTLSENIATQEFYDEYWEAAIHELGIALIRDGSKIYFHQLEAAVVELKRLSEWAKEHLNGCELDYMTGRIENIQDILPSAFISETTILYIF
;
A
#
# COMPACT_ATOMS: atom_id res chain seq x y z
N MET A 1 -12.05 10.87 -2.62
CA MET A 1 -11.79 9.44 -2.39
C MET A 1 -10.30 9.17 -2.45
N SER A 2 -9.86 8.07 -1.87
CA SER A 2 -8.45 7.71 -1.83
C SER A 2 -8.29 6.20 -1.72
N VAL A 3 -7.08 5.73 -2.02
CA VAL A 3 -6.67 4.34 -1.78
C VAL A 3 -5.82 4.35 -0.51
N GLY A 4 -6.09 3.42 0.40
CA GLY A 4 -5.42 3.36 1.68
C GLY A 4 -5.06 1.96 2.12
N LEU A 5 -4.21 1.89 3.14
CA LEU A 5 -3.79 0.66 3.81
C LEU A 5 -4.49 0.60 5.17
N TYR A 6 -5.17 -0.51 5.45
CA TYR A 6 -6.01 -0.63 6.64
C TYR A 6 -5.75 -1.93 7.38
N ARG A 7 -5.90 -1.87 8.70
CA ARG A 7 -5.92 -3.03 9.58
C ARG A 7 -7.11 -2.90 10.51
N TYR A 8 -7.78 -4.02 10.75
CA TYR A 8 -8.93 -4.09 11.67
C TYR A 8 -8.60 -5.02 12.83
N ASN A 9 -9.28 -4.82 13.97
CA ASN A 9 -9.07 -5.65 15.15
C ASN A 9 -9.69 -7.05 15.05
N ARG A 10 -10.56 -7.26 14.05
CA ARG A 10 -11.26 -8.52 13.77
C ARG A 10 -11.37 -8.70 12.26
N ASP A 11 -11.95 -9.83 11.85
CA ASP A 11 -12.26 -10.06 10.44
C ASP A 11 -13.10 -8.89 9.90
N ILE A 12 -12.79 -8.41 8.71
CA ILE A 12 -13.47 -7.28 8.09
C ILE A 12 -14.97 -7.55 7.88
N GLU A 13 -15.38 -8.82 7.80
CA GLU A 13 -16.79 -9.19 7.67
C GLU A 13 -17.53 -9.21 9.01
N ASP A 14 -16.81 -9.13 10.13
CA ASP A 14 -17.42 -9.05 11.47
C ASP A 14 -18.05 -7.67 11.65
N ARG A 15 -19.31 -7.65 12.07
CA ARG A 15 -20.09 -6.43 12.30
C ARG A 15 -19.48 -5.52 13.37
N ASN A 16 -18.67 -6.09 14.26
CA ASN A 16 -18.03 -5.38 15.38
C ASN A 16 -16.56 -5.07 15.08
N CYS A 17 -16.10 -5.23 13.84
CA CYS A 17 -14.72 -4.90 13.52
C CYS A 17 -14.49 -3.40 13.66
N GLU A 18 -13.33 -3.04 14.19
CA GLU A 18 -12.91 -1.65 14.35
C GLU A 18 -11.59 -1.43 13.63
N LEU A 19 -11.48 -0.28 12.99
CA LEU A 19 -10.25 0.12 12.30
C LEU A 19 -9.17 0.41 13.33
N THR A 20 -8.02 -0.24 13.21
CA THR A 20 -6.88 -0.07 14.12
C THR A 20 -5.65 0.53 13.45
N LEU A 21 -5.67 0.63 12.12
CA LEU A 21 -4.62 1.30 11.35
C LEU A 21 -5.24 1.84 10.08
N SER A 22 -4.89 3.08 9.74
CA SER A 22 -5.30 3.72 8.50
C SER A 22 -4.14 4.58 8.00
N GLU A 23 -3.64 4.29 6.80
CA GLU A 23 -2.58 5.06 6.16
C GLU A 23 -2.91 5.28 4.70
N ASN A 24 -2.86 6.51 4.24
CA ASN A 24 -3.13 6.82 2.83
C ASN A 24 -1.99 6.36 1.93
N ILE A 25 -2.35 5.72 0.82
CA ILE A 25 -1.43 5.40 -0.26
C ILE A 25 -1.42 6.54 -1.27
N ALA A 26 -2.60 6.94 -1.74
CA ALA A 26 -2.71 8.04 -2.70
C ALA A 26 -4.15 8.51 -2.80
N THR A 27 -4.35 9.74 -3.29
CA THR A 27 -5.68 10.15 -3.74
C THR A 27 -6.11 9.24 -4.89
N GLN A 28 -7.42 9.08 -5.08
CA GLN A 28 -7.93 8.21 -6.13
C GLN A 28 -7.43 8.66 -7.51
N GLU A 29 -7.44 9.97 -7.75
CA GLU A 29 -6.98 10.54 -9.01
C GLU A 29 -5.51 10.23 -9.30
N PHE A 30 -4.62 10.42 -8.31
CA PHE A 30 -3.20 10.14 -8.45
C PHE A 30 -2.94 8.64 -8.62
N TYR A 31 -3.67 7.82 -7.86
CA TYR A 31 -3.58 6.36 -7.98
C TYR A 31 -3.94 5.90 -9.38
N ASP A 32 -5.07 6.38 -9.90
CA ASP A 32 -5.55 5.99 -11.24
C ASP A 32 -4.58 6.43 -12.35
N GLU A 33 -3.94 7.58 -12.18
CA GLU A 33 -3.05 8.13 -13.20
C GLU A 33 -1.64 7.51 -13.18
N TYR A 34 -1.06 7.32 -11.99
CA TYR A 34 0.34 6.92 -11.86
C TYR A 34 0.54 5.53 -11.25
N TRP A 35 -0.14 5.22 -10.16
CA TRP A 35 0.03 3.93 -9.49
C TRP A 35 -0.46 2.77 -10.35
N GLU A 36 -1.59 2.93 -11.01
CA GLU A 36 -2.14 1.91 -11.90
C GLU A 36 -1.15 1.58 -13.03
N ALA A 37 -0.54 2.60 -13.63
CA ALA A 37 0.45 2.42 -14.67
C ALA A 37 1.66 1.62 -14.16
N ALA A 38 2.18 1.99 -12.99
CA ALA A 38 3.31 1.30 -12.36
C ALA A 38 2.97 -0.15 -12.01
N ILE A 39 1.80 -0.36 -11.41
CA ILE A 39 1.32 -1.68 -11.01
C ILE A 39 1.21 -2.60 -12.22
N HIS A 40 0.64 -2.10 -13.31
CA HIS A 40 0.48 -2.87 -14.54
C HIS A 40 1.83 -3.20 -15.18
N GLU A 41 2.71 -2.21 -15.30
CA GLU A 41 4.02 -2.37 -15.92
C GLU A 41 4.92 -3.33 -15.14
N LEU A 42 4.90 -3.24 -13.80
CA LEU A 42 5.77 -4.02 -12.93
C LEU A 42 5.18 -5.37 -12.51
N GLY A 43 3.89 -5.60 -12.77
CA GLY A 43 3.21 -6.81 -12.32
C GLY A 43 3.05 -6.87 -10.80
N ILE A 44 2.72 -5.74 -10.18
CA ILE A 44 2.54 -5.65 -8.73
C ILE A 44 1.28 -6.42 -8.32
N ALA A 45 1.41 -7.28 -7.31
CA ALA A 45 0.33 -8.15 -6.86
C ALA A 45 -0.25 -7.75 -5.50
N LEU A 46 0.57 -7.19 -4.60
CA LEU A 46 0.19 -6.92 -3.21
C LEU A 46 -0.13 -5.45 -2.96
N ILE A 47 0.70 -4.55 -3.45
CA ILE A 47 0.54 -3.11 -3.22
C ILE A 47 -0.37 -2.55 -4.32
N ARG A 48 -1.65 -2.88 -4.21
CA ARG A 48 -2.66 -2.44 -5.19
C ARG A 48 -4.04 -2.43 -4.56
N ASP A 49 -4.94 -1.61 -5.11
CA ASP A 49 -6.33 -1.52 -4.70
C ASP A 49 -7.02 -2.89 -4.81
N GLY A 50 -7.75 -3.25 -3.78
CA GLY A 50 -8.49 -4.50 -3.72
C GLY A 50 -7.69 -5.69 -3.22
N SER A 51 -6.46 -5.48 -2.75
CA SER A 51 -5.60 -6.58 -2.28
C SER A 51 -5.69 -6.78 -0.77
N LYS A 52 -5.22 -7.96 -0.35
CA LYS A 52 -4.98 -8.31 1.04
C LYS A 52 -3.52 -8.71 1.17
N ILE A 53 -2.87 -8.30 2.25
CA ILE A 53 -1.48 -8.67 2.52
C ILE A 53 -1.46 -9.47 3.81
N TYR A 54 -0.95 -10.70 3.73
CA TYR A 54 -0.81 -11.59 4.87
C TYR A 54 0.60 -11.46 5.46
N PHE A 55 0.74 -11.87 6.72
CA PHE A 55 2.02 -11.77 7.44
C PHE A 55 3.19 -12.39 6.66
N HIS A 56 2.99 -13.56 6.06
CA HIS A 56 4.05 -14.23 5.31
C HIS A 56 4.43 -13.53 4.00
N GLN A 57 3.68 -12.51 3.59
CA GLN A 57 3.93 -11.72 2.38
C GLN A 57 4.66 -10.41 2.65
N LEU A 58 5.04 -10.14 3.90
CA LEU A 58 5.68 -8.88 4.28
C LEU A 58 6.92 -8.58 3.42
N GLU A 59 7.81 -9.54 3.26
CA GLU A 59 9.03 -9.32 2.47
C GLU A 59 8.72 -9.04 1.00
N ALA A 60 7.77 -9.76 0.44
CA ALA A 60 7.33 -9.52 -0.94
C ALA A 60 6.73 -8.12 -1.11
N ALA A 61 5.93 -7.67 -0.14
CA ALA A 61 5.36 -6.34 -0.15
C ALA A 61 6.45 -5.25 -0.08
N VAL A 62 7.47 -5.45 0.74
CA VAL A 62 8.60 -4.52 0.85
C VAL A 62 9.35 -4.42 -0.48
N VAL A 63 9.58 -5.55 -1.14
CA VAL A 63 10.22 -5.58 -2.47
C VAL A 63 9.37 -4.82 -3.49
N GLU A 64 8.06 -5.01 -3.48
CA GLU A 64 7.15 -4.30 -4.40
C GLU A 64 7.20 -2.79 -4.18
N LEU A 65 7.22 -2.33 -2.93
CA LEU A 65 7.33 -0.90 -2.61
C LEU A 65 8.63 -0.31 -3.14
N LYS A 66 9.72 -1.05 -3.04
CA LYS A 66 11.02 -0.63 -3.56
C LYS A 66 10.98 -0.49 -5.08
N ARG A 67 10.38 -1.46 -5.77
CA ARG A 67 10.20 -1.41 -7.23
C ARG A 67 9.34 -0.23 -7.65
N LEU A 68 8.26 0.04 -6.92
CA LEU A 68 7.39 1.20 -7.16
C LEU A 68 8.15 2.51 -6.99
N SER A 69 9.01 2.60 -5.97
CA SER A 69 9.84 3.79 -5.74
C SER A 69 10.81 4.01 -6.90
N GLU A 70 11.45 2.95 -7.39
CA GLU A 70 12.37 3.03 -8.53
C GLU A 70 11.64 3.44 -9.81
N TRP A 71 10.45 2.89 -10.03
CA TRP A 71 9.61 3.29 -11.17
C TRP A 71 9.28 4.77 -11.12
N ALA A 72 8.91 5.29 -9.94
CA ALA A 72 8.60 6.70 -9.77
C ALA A 72 9.79 7.59 -10.13
N LYS A 73 10.98 7.21 -9.70
CA LYS A 73 12.21 7.96 -10.01
C LYS A 73 12.53 7.98 -11.50
N GLU A 74 12.14 6.94 -12.23
CA GLU A 74 12.38 6.85 -13.67
C GLU A 74 11.33 7.58 -14.52
N HIS A 75 10.09 7.68 -14.02
CA HIS A 75 8.95 8.15 -14.82
C HIS A 75 8.37 9.48 -14.36
N LEU A 76 8.59 9.88 -13.11
CA LEU A 76 8.01 11.07 -12.52
C LEU A 76 9.10 12.09 -12.17
N ASN A 77 8.68 13.34 -12.00
CA ASN A 77 9.56 14.41 -11.52
C ASN A 77 8.74 15.42 -10.72
N GLY A 78 9.46 16.35 -10.06
CA GLY A 78 8.81 17.44 -9.32
C GLY A 78 7.87 16.95 -8.24
N CYS A 79 6.70 17.58 -8.15
CA CYS A 79 5.71 17.31 -7.11
C CYS A 79 5.17 15.88 -7.16
N GLU A 80 4.96 15.34 -8.36
CA GLU A 80 4.44 13.98 -8.52
C GLU A 80 5.43 12.95 -7.98
N LEU A 81 6.71 13.12 -8.26
CA LEU A 81 7.76 12.24 -7.73
C LEU A 81 7.81 12.33 -6.21
N ASP A 82 7.82 13.53 -5.66
CA ASP A 82 7.90 13.75 -4.22
C ASP A 82 6.68 13.16 -3.51
N TYR A 83 5.50 13.33 -4.09
CA TYR A 83 4.27 12.79 -3.51
C TYR A 83 4.30 11.26 -3.47
N MET A 84 4.61 10.61 -4.60
CA MET A 84 4.61 9.16 -4.69
C MET A 84 5.69 8.53 -3.80
N THR A 85 6.92 9.02 -3.86
CA THR A 85 8.01 8.49 -3.04
C THR A 85 7.78 8.72 -1.56
N GLY A 86 7.22 9.89 -1.19
CA GLY A 86 6.88 10.17 0.21
C GLY A 86 5.83 9.21 0.76
N ARG A 87 4.80 8.90 -0.02
CA ARG A 87 3.79 7.91 0.38
C ARG A 87 4.39 6.52 0.50
N ILE A 88 5.25 6.13 -0.43
CA ILE A 88 5.95 4.84 -0.38
C ILE A 88 6.81 4.73 0.89
N GLU A 89 7.57 5.77 1.21
CA GLU A 89 8.41 5.80 2.41
C GLU A 89 7.58 5.64 3.68
N ASN A 90 6.44 6.31 3.76
CA ASN A 90 5.53 6.16 4.91
C ASN A 90 5.05 4.72 5.05
N ILE A 91 4.67 4.08 3.96
CA ILE A 91 4.22 2.69 3.99
C ILE A 91 5.37 1.76 4.39
N GLN A 92 6.56 1.98 3.84
CA GLN A 92 7.75 1.19 4.19
C GLN A 92 8.06 1.29 5.69
N ASP A 93 7.91 2.47 6.27
CA ASP A 93 8.19 2.69 7.69
C ASP A 93 7.19 1.98 8.61
N ILE A 94 5.91 1.97 8.25
CA ILE A 94 4.88 1.38 9.10
C ILE A 94 4.66 -0.12 8.85
N LEU A 95 5.00 -0.62 7.67
CA LEU A 95 4.62 -1.97 7.25
C LEU A 95 5.12 -3.07 8.21
N PRO A 96 6.38 -3.07 8.68
CA PRO A 96 6.82 -4.10 9.62
C PRO A 96 6.03 -4.12 10.92
N SER A 97 5.67 -2.96 11.46
CA SER A 97 4.92 -2.86 12.72
C SER A 97 3.42 -2.98 12.51
N ALA A 98 2.95 -2.91 11.27
CA ALA A 98 1.53 -3.07 10.96
C ALA A 98 1.04 -4.50 11.22
N PHE A 99 1.92 -5.49 11.07
CA PHE A 99 1.64 -6.88 11.40
C PHE A 99 1.90 -7.11 12.89
N ILE A 100 0.86 -7.01 13.71
CA ILE A 100 0.97 -7.20 15.16
C ILE A 100 1.00 -8.66 15.59
N SER A 101 0.65 -9.58 14.68
CA SER A 101 0.73 -11.03 14.89
C SER A 101 0.78 -11.74 13.54
N GLU A 102 1.03 -13.04 13.58
CA GLU A 102 1.04 -13.88 12.36
C GLU A 102 -0.33 -13.99 11.69
N THR A 103 -1.39 -13.64 12.42
CA THR A 103 -2.78 -13.68 11.91
C THR A 103 -3.26 -12.34 11.38
N THR A 104 -2.46 -11.29 11.52
CA THR A 104 -2.82 -9.97 11.01
C THR A 104 -2.95 -9.97 9.49
N ILE A 105 -4.03 -9.35 9.00
CA ILE A 105 -4.27 -9.14 7.58
C ILE A 105 -4.37 -7.64 7.33
N LEU A 106 -3.64 -7.15 6.34
CA LEU A 106 -3.75 -5.77 5.88
C LEU A 106 -4.59 -5.72 4.61
N TYR A 107 -5.37 -4.65 4.47
CA TYR A 107 -6.25 -4.44 3.33
C TYR A 107 -5.88 -3.15 2.62
N ILE A 108 -5.94 -3.18 1.29
CA ILE A 108 -5.75 -1.99 0.47
C ILE A 108 -7.01 -1.76 -0.37
N PHE A 109 -7.63 -0.60 -0.16
CA PHE A 109 -8.80 -0.22 -0.96
C PHE A 109 -9.13 1.28 -0.87
#